data_44679d6c9db06d1bfa2cdfe78a503f3c
#
_entry.id   44679d6c9db06d1bfa2cdfe78a503f3c
#
_cell.length_a   1.000
_cell.length_b   1.000
_cell.length_c   1.000
_cell.angle_alpha   90.00
_cell.angle_beta   90.00
_cell.angle_gamma   90.00
#
_symmetry.space_group_name_H-M   'P 1'
#
loop_
_entity.id
_entity.type
_entity.pdbx_description
1 polymer ?
#
loop_
_entity_poly.entity_id
_entity_poly.type
_entity_poly.pdbx_seq_one_letter_code
_entity_poly.pdbx_strand_id
1 'polypeptide(L)'
;MSAAAAAAAAAAVPVLADLAVGDVVAERSLHLTRDSLVRYAGASGDFNPIHYRDDVAASVGLPGVLAHGMLTMGQAVQPVADWAGDPSRIVSYGVRFTRPVVVDPADGQDLSIVAKVGAIDADAGTVRIDIAVSVDGKTVLGRAQAQVRLA
;
A
#
# COMPACT_ATOMS: atom_id res chain seq x y z
N MET A 1 23.25 7.86 20.76
CA MET A 1 22.41 7.76 19.56
C MET A 1 22.24 6.29 19.27
N SER A 2 21.17 5.70 19.76
CA SER A 2 20.88 4.28 19.57
C SER A 2 19.67 4.17 18.66
N ALA A 3 19.89 3.80 17.40
CA ALA A 3 18.83 3.33 16.53
C ALA A 3 18.53 1.89 16.96
N ALA A 4 17.51 1.72 17.80
CA ALA A 4 16.96 0.41 18.08
C ALA A 4 16.29 -0.09 16.79
N ALA A 5 17.02 -0.92 16.04
CA ALA A 5 16.43 -1.78 15.05
C ALA A 5 15.52 -2.75 15.83
N ALA A 6 14.22 -2.48 15.81
CA ALA A 6 13.24 -3.45 16.21
C ALA A 6 13.37 -4.61 15.21
N ALA A 7 14.02 -5.69 15.63
CA ALA A 7 14.00 -6.95 14.93
C ALA A 7 12.51 -7.36 14.87
N ALA A 8 11.92 -7.26 13.68
CA ALA A 8 10.63 -7.86 13.43
C ALA A 8 10.81 -9.36 13.68
N ALA A 9 10.22 -9.86 14.76
CA ALA A 9 10.09 -11.30 14.97
C ALA A 9 9.43 -11.83 13.68
N ALA A 10 10.06 -12.81 13.05
CA ALA A 10 9.49 -13.46 11.87
C ALA A 10 8.09 -13.95 12.26
N ALA A 11 7.07 -13.27 11.74
CA ALA A 11 5.70 -13.68 11.98
C ALA A 11 5.54 -15.10 11.45
N ALA A 12 4.91 -15.98 12.23
CA ALA A 12 4.63 -17.32 11.77
C ALA A 12 3.84 -17.24 10.46
N VAL A 13 4.24 -18.06 9.48
CA VAL A 13 3.53 -18.12 8.19
C VAL A 13 2.07 -18.44 8.45
N PRO A 14 1.12 -17.68 7.92
CA PRO A 14 -0.30 -17.93 8.14
C PRO A 14 -0.70 -19.31 7.58
N VAL A 15 -1.57 -20.00 8.31
CA VAL A 15 -2.10 -21.30 7.92
C VAL A 15 -3.48 -21.08 7.29
N LEU A 16 -3.67 -21.59 6.07
CA LEU A 16 -4.91 -21.38 5.31
C LEU A 16 -6.16 -21.83 6.05
N ALA A 17 -6.07 -22.97 6.78
CA ALA A 17 -7.18 -23.55 7.51
C ALA A 17 -7.65 -22.71 8.70
N ASP A 18 -6.82 -21.81 9.20
CA ASP A 18 -7.12 -20.95 10.35
C ASP A 18 -7.78 -19.62 9.93
N LEU A 19 -7.93 -19.38 8.62
CA LEU A 19 -8.47 -18.12 8.10
C LEU A 19 -9.97 -18.22 7.84
N ALA A 20 -10.67 -17.12 8.09
CA ALA A 20 -12.07 -16.92 7.72
C ALA A 20 -12.23 -15.67 6.84
N VAL A 21 -13.21 -15.70 5.93
CA VAL A 21 -13.59 -14.52 5.15
C VAL A 21 -14.04 -13.40 6.09
N GLY A 22 -13.46 -12.21 5.91
CA GLY A 22 -13.69 -11.04 6.76
C GLY A 22 -12.61 -10.81 7.81
N ASP A 23 -11.73 -11.78 8.08
CA ASP A 23 -10.62 -11.60 9.02
C ASP A 23 -9.73 -10.45 8.58
N VAL A 24 -9.40 -9.55 9.51
CA VAL A 24 -8.41 -8.50 9.31
C VAL A 24 -7.03 -9.11 9.51
N VAL A 25 -6.24 -9.15 8.45
CA VAL A 25 -4.90 -9.77 8.47
C VAL A 25 -3.79 -8.74 8.69
N ALA A 26 -4.03 -7.49 8.35
CA ALA A 26 -3.09 -6.39 8.61
C ALA A 26 -3.80 -5.04 8.63
N GLU A 27 -3.30 -4.14 9.49
CA GLU A 27 -3.65 -2.74 9.52
C GLU A 27 -2.38 -1.90 9.61
N ARG A 28 -2.32 -0.81 8.85
CA ARG A 28 -1.16 0.10 8.88
C ARG A 28 -1.59 1.52 8.58
N SER A 29 -1.03 2.48 9.34
CA SER A 29 -0.98 3.88 8.95
C SER A 29 0.40 4.18 8.37
N LEU A 30 0.45 4.87 7.24
CA LEU A 30 1.67 5.26 6.56
C LEU A 30 1.65 6.77 6.32
N HIS A 31 2.70 7.47 6.77
CA HIS A 31 2.88 8.88 6.53
C HIS A 31 3.76 9.12 5.30
N LEU A 32 3.21 9.75 4.26
CA LEU A 32 3.92 10.18 3.06
C LEU A 32 4.35 11.65 3.21
N THR A 33 5.61 11.92 2.92
CA THR A 33 6.16 13.27 2.86
C THR A 33 6.64 13.58 1.44
N ARG A 34 6.95 14.85 1.16
CA ARG A 34 7.57 15.24 -0.11
C ARG A 34 8.90 14.52 -0.36
N ASP A 35 9.67 14.22 0.70
CA ASP A 35 10.88 13.39 0.63
C ASP A 35 10.58 11.98 0.12
N SER A 36 9.46 11.39 0.52
CA SER A 36 9.04 10.07 0.04
C SER A 36 8.87 10.07 -1.48
N LEU A 37 8.28 11.14 -2.02
CA LEU A 37 8.05 11.29 -3.47
C LEU A 37 9.36 11.48 -4.24
N VAL A 38 10.28 12.30 -3.71
CA VAL A 38 11.61 12.53 -4.34
C VAL A 38 12.41 11.22 -4.38
N ARG A 39 12.43 10.48 -3.29
CA ARG A 39 13.10 9.16 -3.22
C ARG A 39 12.50 8.17 -4.21
N TYR A 40 11.17 8.15 -4.30
CA TYR A 40 10.51 7.26 -5.24
C TYR A 40 10.77 7.66 -6.69
N ALA A 41 10.77 8.95 -7.03
CA ALA A 41 11.13 9.43 -8.36
C ALA A 41 12.54 8.95 -8.75
N GLY A 42 13.51 9.04 -7.84
CA GLY A 42 14.87 8.55 -8.06
C GLY A 42 14.96 7.04 -8.22
N ALA A 43 14.17 6.28 -7.44
CA ALA A 43 14.19 4.81 -7.50
C ALA A 43 13.44 4.25 -8.71
N SER A 44 12.33 4.88 -9.13
CA SER A 44 11.48 4.41 -10.22
C SER A 44 11.84 4.98 -11.58
N GLY A 45 12.54 6.12 -11.62
CA GLY A 45 12.77 6.89 -12.83
C GLY A 45 11.57 7.72 -13.28
N ASP A 46 10.51 7.79 -12.49
CA ASP A 46 9.34 8.62 -12.76
C ASP A 46 9.55 10.04 -12.22
N PHE A 47 10.11 10.90 -13.05
CA PHE A 47 10.36 12.31 -12.76
C PHE A 47 9.26 13.23 -13.30
N ASN A 48 8.02 12.76 -13.41
CA ASN A 48 6.92 13.64 -13.78
C ASN A 48 6.80 14.78 -12.74
N PRO A 49 6.89 16.05 -13.15
CA PRO A 49 6.98 17.18 -12.23
C PRO A 49 5.72 17.41 -11.39
N ILE A 50 4.59 16.79 -11.70
CA ILE A 50 3.40 16.83 -10.84
C ILE A 50 3.64 16.20 -9.45
N HIS A 51 4.71 15.42 -9.30
CA HIS A 51 5.09 14.74 -8.08
C HIS A 51 6.09 15.49 -7.20
N TYR A 52 6.56 16.69 -7.64
CA TYR A 52 7.52 17.48 -6.85
C TYR A 52 7.48 19.00 -7.10
N ARG A 53 6.67 19.48 -8.09
CA ARG A 53 6.55 20.90 -8.38
C ARG A 53 5.11 21.38 -8.22
N ASP A 54 4.88 22.27 -7.24
CA ASP A 54 3.55 22.84 -6.94
C ASP A 54 3.06 23.74 -8.08
N ASP A 55 3.95 24.48 -8.76
CA ASP A 55 3.59 25.33 -9.89
C ASP A 55 3.11 24.51 -11.09
N VAL A 56 3.74 23.36 -11.35
CA VAL A 56 3.30 22.44 -12.42
C VAL A 56 1.99 21.77 -12.06
N ALA A 57 1.85 21.26 -10.83
CA ALA A 57 0.59 20.68 -10.37
C ALA A 57 -0.58 21.67 -10.52
N ALA A 58 -0.38 22.93 -10.10
CA ALA A 58 -1.39 23.97 -10.24
C ALA A 58 -1.71 24.29 -11.72
N SER A 59 -0.69 24.31 -12.60
CA SER A 59 -0.87 24.64 -14.03
C SER A 59 -1.75 23.62 -14.77
N VAL A 60 -1.83 22.37 -14.26
CA VAL A 60 -2.67 21.30 -14.82
C VAL A 60 -3.95 21.07 -14.02
N GLY A 61 -4.29 21.99 -13.10
CA GLY A 61 -5.54 21.96 -12.34
C GLY A 61 -5.56 20.98 -11.16
N LEU A 62 -4.39 20.51 -10.70
CA LEU A 62 -4.31 19.68 -9.51
C LEU A 62 -4.31 20.54 -8.24
N PRO A 63 -4.87 20.04 -7.12
CA PRO A 63 -4.95 20.79 -5.86
C PRO A 63 -3.59 20.91 -5.14
N GLY A 64 -2.57 20.23 -5.61
CA GLY A 64 -1.22 20.20 -5.07
C GLY A 64 -0.41 19.07 -5.67
N VAL A 65 0.81 18.88 -5.19
CA VAL A 65 1.68 17.79 -5.60
C VAL A 65 1.08 16.44 -5.19
N LEU A 66 1.08 15.50 -6.13
CA LEU A 66 0.50 14.17 -5.94
C LEU A 66 1.56 13.12 -5.61
N ALA A 67 1.23 12.19 -4.74
CA ALA A 67 1.97 10.94 -4.64
C ALA A 67 1.88 10.16 -5.96
N HIS A 68 2.99 9.51 -6.35
CA HIS A 68 2.98 8.56 -7.46
C HIS A 68 1.96 7.44 -7.17
N GLY A 69 1.10 7.16 -8.14
CA GLY A 69 0.12 6.08 -7.99
C GLY A 69 0.78 4.75 -7.68
N MET A 70 1.89 4.44 -8.36
CA MET A 70 2.65 3.20 -8.16
C MET A 70 3.32 3.14 -6.78
N LEU A 71 3.73 4.28 -6.19
CA LEU A 71 4.19 4.33 -4.81
C LEU A 71 3.05 3.93 -3.85
N THR A 72 1.88 4.54 -4.01
CA THR A 72 0.70 4.23 -3.19
C THR A 72 0.30 2.75 -3.34
N MET A 73 0.32 2.22 -4.56
CA MET A 73 0.06 0.81 -4.84
C MET A 73 1.06 -0.11 -4.13
N GLY A 74 2.35 0.17 -4.25
CA GLY A 74 3.41 -0.62 -3.61
C GLY A 74 3.35 -0.59 -2.08
N GLN A 75 3.07 0.58 -1.51
CA GLN A 75 2.91 0.73 -0.05
C GLN A 75 1.66 0.01 0.47
N ALA A 76 0.60 -0.04 -0.32
CA ALA A 76 -0.65 -0.69 0.08
C ALA A 76 -0.53 -2.21 0.20
N VAL A 77 0.32 -2.87 -0.59
CA VAL A 77 0.52 -4.32 -0.52
C VAL A 77 1.55 -4.75 0.51
N GLN A 78 2.40 -3.83 0.98
CA GLN A 78 3.47 -4.16 1.93
C GLN A 78 2.98 -4.85 3.21
N PRO A 79 1.88 -4.40 3.87
CA PRO A 79 1.35 -5.11 5.05
C PRO A 79 0.93 -6.55 4.75
N VAL A 80 0.46 -6.83 3.52
CA VAL A 80 0.10 -8.19 3.08
C VAL A 80 1.37 -9.04 2.88
N ALA A 81 2.42 -8.45 2.30
CA ALA A 81 3.71 -9.14 2.13
C ALA A 81 4.33 -9.50 3.48
N ASP A 82 4.27 -8.57 4.44
CA ASP A 82 4.76 -8.78 5.81
C ASP A 82 3.95 -9.87 6.53
N TRP A 83 2.63 -9.85 6.39
CA TRP A 83 1.74 -10.88 6.94
C TRP A 83 2.00 -12.25 6.31
N ALA A 84 2.18 -12.34 5.00
CA ALA A 84 2.47 -13.59 4.31
C ALA A 84 3.83 -14.20 4.69
N GLY A 85 4.73 -13.40 5.28
CA GLY A 85 6.07 -13.79 5.71
C GLY A 85 7.09 -13.95 4.58
N ASP A 86 6.62 -14.09 3.34
CA ASP A 86 7.42 -14.18 2.13
C ASP A 86 6.68 -13.49 0.96
N PRO A 87 7.25 -12.41 0.38
CA PRO A 87 6.64 -11.70 -0.74
C PRO A 87 6.38 -12.57 -1.97
N SER A 88 7.14 -13.65 -2.17
CA SER A 88 6.96 -14.58 -3.29
C SER A 88 5.63 -15.35 -3.24
N ARG A 89 4.96 -15.35 -2.10
CA ARG A 89 3.62 -15.91 -1.93
C ARG A 89 2.54 -15.08 -2.59
N ILE A 90 2.78 -13.79 -2.87
CA ILE A 90 1.85 -12.93 -3.60
C ILE A 90 1.94 -13.27 -5.08
N VAL A 91 0.98 -14.04 -5.59
CA VAL A 91 0.98 -14.53 -6.97
C VAL A 91 0.33 -13.55 -7.95
N SER A 92 -0.51 -12.64 -7.47
CA SER A 92 -1.02 -11.53 -8.25
C SER A 92 -1.44 -10.37 -7.35
N TYR A 93 -1.38 -9.15 -7.87
CA TYR A 93 -1.85 -7.96 -7.21
C TYR A 93 -2.31 -6.94 -8.24
N GLY A 94 -3.48 -6.35 -8.02
CA GLY A 94 -4.04 -5.33 -8.88
C GLY A 94 -4.84 -4.30 -8.12
N VAL A 95 -4.90 -3.08 -8.67
CA VAL A 95 -5.66 -1.96 -8.11
C VAL A 95 -6.35 -1.17 -9.22
N ARG A 96 -7.34 -0.35 -8.82
CA ARG A 96 -7.86 0.74 -9.62
C ARG A 96 -7.57 2.05 -8.88
N PHE A 97 -6.87 2.97 -9.52
CA PHE A 97 -6.67 4.32 -8.98
C PHE A 97 -7.99 5.10 -9.07
N THR A 98 -8.52 5.53 -7.92
CA THR A 98 -9.84 6.18 -7.86
C THR A 98 -9.76 7.66 -7.48
N ARG A 99 -8.79 8.03 -6.66
CA ARG A 99 -8.55 9.42 -6.23
C ARG A 99 -7.06 9.69 -6.11
N PRO A 100 -6.63 10.92 -6.43
CA PRO A 100 -5.24 11.33 -6.18
C PRO A 100 -4.97 11.42 -4.68
N VAL A 101 -3.72 11.18 -4.29
CA VAL A 101 -3.20 11.42 -2.95
C VAL A 101 -2.38 12.69 -3.01
N VAL A 102 -2.92 13.78 -2.47
CA VAL A 102 -2.22 15.06 -2.38
C VAL A 102 -1.31 15.03 -1.16
N VAL A 103 -0.03 15.42 -1.33
CA VAL A 103 0.95 15.44 -0.26
C VAL A 103 1.30 16.89 0.09
N ASP A 104 0.86 17.32 1.27
CA ASP A 104 1.15 18.67 1.76
C ASP A 104 2.66 18.89 1.92
N PRO A 105 3.20 20.09 1.60
CA PRO A 105 4.63 20.35 1.71
C PRO A 105 5.16 20.36 3.14
N ALA A 106 4.33 20.72 4.12
CA ALA A 106 4.71 20.78 5.54
C ALA A 106 4.24 19.56 6.32
N ASP A 107 2.97 19.19 6.15
CA ASP A 107 2.30 18.19 6.99
C ASP A 107 2.29 16.77 6.35
N GLY A 108 2.68 16.65 5.07
CA GLY A 108 2.63 15.36 4.38
C GLY A 108 1.19 14.85 4.15
N GLN A 109 1.03 13.53 4.13
CA GLN A 109 -0.29 12.89 4.02
C GLN A 109 -0.28 11.51 4.63
N ASP A 110 -1.28 11.22 5.47
CA ASP A 110 -1.48 9.90 6.04
C ASP A 110 -2.35 9.00 5.15
N LEU A 111 -1.88 7.77 4.95
CA LEU A 111 -2.64 6.69 4.32
C LEU A 111 -3.07 5.69 5.39
N SER A 112 -4.35 5.35 5.45
CA SER A 112 -4.86 4.24 6.22
C SER A 112 -5.01 3.02 5.32
N ILE A 113 -4.42 1.89 5.73
CA ILE A 113 -4.42 0.63 4.99
C ILE A 113 -4.99 -0.46 5.88
N VAL A 114 -6.03 -1.14 5.40
CA VAL A 114 -6.65 -2.29 6.09
C VAL A 114 -6.76 -3.44 5.09
N ALA A 115 -6.16 -4.58 5.42
CA ALA A 115 -6.17 -5.79 4.61
C ALA A 115 -7.05 -6.86 5.26
N LYS A 116 -7.98 -7.43 4.49
CA LYS A 116 -8.95 -8.43 4.95
C LYS A 116 -9.01 -9.63 4.03
N VAL A 117 -9.28 -10.79 4.59
CA VAL A 117 -9.60 -11.99 3.81
C VAL A 117 -10.90 -11.76 3.04
N GLY A 118 -10.82 -11.75 1.72
CA GLY A 118 -11.98 -11.57 0.83
C GLY A 118 -12.54 -12.87 0.26
N ALA A 119 -11.68 -13.88 0.05
CA ALA A 119 -12.08 -15.21 -0.39
C ALA A 119 -10.97 -16.23 -0.09
N ILE A 120 -11.36 -17.49 0.09
CA ILE A 120 -10.45 -18.61 0.32
C ILE A 120 -10.74 -19.68 -0.72
N ASP A 121 -9.68 -20.16 -1.40
CA ASP A 121 -9.72 -21.29 -2.31
C ASP A 121 -8.84 -22.40 -1.72
N ALA A 122 -9.46 -23.34 -1.02
CA ALA A 122 -8.77 -24.42 -0.33
C ALA A 122 -8.15 -25.41 -1.31
N ASP A 123 -8.77 -25.63 -2.47
CA ASP A 123 -8.28 -26.56 -3.49
C ASP A 123 -7.03 -26.01 -4.17
N ALA A 124 -7.00 -24.71 -4.42
CA ALA A 124 -5.84 -24.01 -5.00
C ALA A 124 -4.77 -23.64 -3.94
N GLY A 125 -5.06 -23.77 -2.64
CA GLY A 125 -4.17 -23.34 -1.56
C GLY A 125 -3.95 -21.82 -1.53
N THR A 126 -4.94 -21.02 -1.94
CA THR A 126 -4.81 -19.57 -2.08
C THR A 126 -5.87 -18.80 -1.31
N VAL A 127 -5.53 -17.58 -0.94
CA VAL A 127 -6.44 -16.62 -0.32
C VAL A 127 -6.39 -15.29 -1.07
N ARG A 128 -7.56 -14.71 -1.34
CA ARG A 128 -7.65 -13.32 -1.83
C ARG A 128 -7.72 -12.38 -0.65
N ILE A 129 -6.83 -11.41 -0.63
CA ILE A 129 -6.83 -10.32 0.34
C ILE A 129 -7.37 -9.06 -0.34
N ASP A 130 -8.44 -8.51 0.20
CA ASP A 130 -9.02 -7.23 -0.19
C ASP A 130 -8.38 -6.12 0.66
N ILE A 131 -7.81 -5.11 0.00
CA ILE A 131 -7.04 -4.04 0.64
C ILE A 131 -7.83 -2.73 0.52
N ALA A 132 -8.26 -2.18 1.64
CA ALA A 132 -8.85 -0.84 1.70
C ALA A 132 -7.75 0.18 1.96
N VAL A 133 -7.63 1.17 1.08
CA VAL A 133 -6.68 2.29 1.22
C VAL A 133 -7.44 3.59 1.17
N SER A 134 -7.29 4.40 2.21
CA SER A 134 -8.00 5.68 2.32
C SER A 134 -7.12 6.80 2.83
N VAL A 135 -7.50 8.03 2.46
CA VAL A 135 -7.02 9.31 2.95
C VAL A 135 -8.22 10.07 3.49
N ASP A 136 -8.18 10.51 4.74
CA ASP A 136 -9.29 11.22 5.40
C ASP A 136 -10.64 10.48 5.24
N GLY A 137 -10.63 9.16 5.38
CA GLY A 137 -11.80 8.30 5.23
C GLY A 137 -12.29 8.10 3.78
N LYS A 138 -11.62 8.68 2.78
CA LYS A 138 -11.99 8.54 1.36
C LYS A 138 -11.09 7.52 0.68
N THR A 139 -11.69 6.51 0.03
CA THR A 139 -10.97 5.48 -0.71
C THR A 139 -10.15 6.09 -1.86
N VAL A 140 -8.87 5.77 -1.93
CA VAL A 140 -7.94 6.20 -2.99
C VAL A 140 -7.57 5.09 -3.97
N LEU A 141 -7.60 3.82 -3.53
CA LEU A 141 -7.45 2.64 -4.39
C LEU A 141 -8.72 1.80 -4.35
N GLY A 142 -9.37 1.63 -5.49
CA GLY A 142 -10.50 0.71 -5.67
C GLY A 142 -10.03 -0.66 -6.14
N ARG A 143 -10.75 -1.72 -5.75
CA ARG A 143 -10.43 -3.11 -6.13
C ARG A 143 -8.96 -3.46 -5.91
N ALA A 144 -8.39 -2.97 -4.82
CA ALA A 144 -7.04 -3.38 -4.44
C ALA A 144 -7.11 -4.79 -3.86
N GLN A 145 -6.62 -5.77 -4.63
CA GLN A 145 -6.75 -7.19 -4.32
C GLN A 145 -5.43 -7.90 -4.57
N ALA A 146 -4.96 -8.65 -3.59
CA ALA A 146 -3.80 -9.51 -3.70
C ALA A 146 -4.24 -10.99 -3.59
N GLN A 147 -3.68 -11.84 -4.44
CA GLN A 147 -3.82 -13.29 -4.32
C GLN A 147 -2.55 -13.84 -3.66
N VAL A 148 -2.73 -14.53 -2.54
CA VAL A 148 -1.62 -15.06 -1.74
C VAL A 148 -1.72 -16.58 -1.70
N ARG A 149 -0.60 -17.28 -1.99
CA ARG A 149 -0.49 -18.73 -1.87
C ARG A 149 0.03 -19.09 -0.50
N LEU A 150 -0.68 -19.95 0.23
CA LEU A 150 -0.32 -20.40 1.59
C LEU A 150 -0.05 -21.89 1.68
N ALA A 151 -0.39 -22.67 0.64
CA ALA A 151 -0.11 -24.10 0.54
C ALA A 151 0.59 -24.42 -0.79
#